data_b95882c130f9f80f2ebd185695a0e076
#
_entry.id   b95882c130f9f80f2ebd185695a0e076
#
_cell.length_a   1.000
_cell.length_b   1.000
_cell.length_c   1.000
_cell.angle_alpha   90.00
_cell.angle_beta   90.00
_cell.angle_gamma   90.00
#
_symmetry.space_group_name_H-M   'P 1'
#
loop_
_entity.id
_entity.type
_entity.pdbx_description
1 polymer ?
#
loop_
_entity_poly.entity_id
_entity_poly.type
_entity_poly.pdbx_seq_one_letter_code
_entity_poly.pdbx_strand_id
1 'polypeptide(L)'
;MPRPAGRTRFCTVAILFSCVLFPVLAGGADAPTNPAVNWVLPLFTDQDGFRSMTLRGATVRPAGENTIAVTDLNITIFSGTADAQVETVLLSQKAMFYSRQNRATGTNGVRVIRDELEVNGLEWSYDHAGKKVSIRKNVRVVYHAPLKIKL
;
A
#
# COMPACT_ATOMS: atom_id res chain seq x y z
N MET A 1 -6.18 -51.05 -75.84
CA MET A 1 -4.97 -50.55 -76.54
C MET A 1 -5.12 -49.06 -76.71
N PRO A 2 -4.11 -48.26 -76.71
CA PRO A 2 -3.27 -47.82 -75.56
C PRO A 2 -3.54 -46.36 -75.12
N ARG A 3 -3.03 -45.99 -73.95
CA ARG A 3 -3.01 -44.69 -73.43
C ARG A 3 -2.08 -43.75 -74.22
N PRO A 4 -2.24 -42.44 -74.10
CA PRO A 4 -1.08 -41.62 -73.73
C PRO A 4 -1.28 -40.67 -72.56
N ALA A 5 -0.13 -40.46 -71.90
CA ALA A 5 0.10 -39.72 -70.71
C ALA A 5 -0.05 -38.16 -70.88
N GLY A 6 -0.76 -37.54 -69.99
CA GLY A 6 -0.76 -36.04 -69.84
C GLY A 6 0.23 -35.63 -68.78
N ARG A 7 1.28 -34.87 -69.20
CA ARG A 7 2.29 -34.26 -68.33
C ARG A 7 1.68 -33.00 -67.69
N THR A 8 1.42 -33.07 -66.40
CA THR A 8 1.07 -31.89 -65.60
C THR A 8 2.33 -31.17 -65.13
N ARG A 9 2.55 -29.98 -65.61
CA ARG A 9 3.65 -29.11 -65.17
C ARG A 9 3.26 -28.46 -63.85
N PHE A 10 3.91 -28.86 -62.76
CA PHE A 10 3.85 -28.16 -61.46
C PHE A 10 4.63 -26.86 -61.55
N CYS A 11 3.89 -25.75 -61.49
CA CYS A 11 4.47 -24.42 -61.34
C CYS A 11 4.72 -24.16 -59.84
N THR A 12 5.96 -24.25 -59.40
CA THR A 12 6.34 -23.97 -58.03
C THR A 12 6.40 -22.48 -57.83
N VAL A 13 5.36 -21.91 -57.20
CA VAL A 13 5.38 -20.50 -56.76
C VAL A 13 6.12 -20.48 -55.42
N ALA A 14 7.34 -19.97 -55.42
CA ALA A 14 8.11 -19.67 -54.21
C ALA A 14 7.56 -18.38 -53.60
N ILE A 15 6.78 -18.48 -52.51
CA ILE A 15 6.37 -17.32 -51.70
C ILE A 15 7.52 -17.02 -50.76
N LEU A 16 8.25 -15.94 -51.06
CA LEU A 16 9.23 -15.32 -50.18
C LEU A 16 8.48 -14.65 -49.00
N PHE A 17 8.42 -15.31 -47.84
CA PHE A 17 7.92 -14.75 -46.60
C PHE A 17 8.96 -13.80 -46.04
N SER A 18 8.84 -12.51 -46.37
CA SER A 18 9.66 -11.45 -45.81
C SER A 18 9.24 -11.23 -44.33
N CYS A 19 10.04 -11.78 -43.41
CA CYS A 19 9.87 -11.61 -41.99
C CYS A 19 10.34 -10.19 -41.61
N VAL A 20 9.40 -9.24 -41.56
CA VAL A 20 9.68 -7.89 -41.06
C VAL A 20 9.78 -8.00 -39.53
N LEU A 21 11.01 -8.02 -39.00
CA LEU A 21 11.28 -7.84 -37.59
C LEU A 21 10.88 -6.41 -37.21
N PHE A 22 9.73 -6.22 -36.60
CA PHE A 22 9.44 -5.00 -35.85
C PHE A 22 10.17 -5.05 -34.52
N PRO A 23 11.06 -4.11 -34.20
CA PRO A 23 11.55 -3.96 -32.86
C PRO A 23 10.39 -3.48 -31.97
N VAL A 24 9.93 -4.33 -31.07
CA VAL A 24 9.05 -3.94 -29.97
C VAL A 24 9.89 -3.06 -29.05
N LEU A 25 9.78 -1.75 -29.21
CA LEU A 25 10.20 -0.78 -28.22
C LEU A 25 9.33 -1.03 -26.98
N ALA A 26 9.82 -1.84 -26.05
CA ALA A 26 9.31 -1.92 -24.69
C ALA A 26 9.59 -0.56 -24.04
N GLY A 27 8.68 0.40 -24.23
CA GLY A 27 8.62 1.61 -23.45
C GLY A 27 8.29 1.21 -22.02
N GLY A 28 9.30 1.08 -21.17
CA GLY A 28 9.10 1.03 -19.73
C GLY A 28 8.39 2.33 -19.35
N ALA A 29 7.13 2.23 -18.95
CA ALA A 29 6.45 3.34 -18.32
C ALA A 29 7.16 3.59 -16.98
N ASP A 30 8.06 4.57 -16.96
CA ASP A 30 8.61 5.08 -15.71
C ASP A 30 7.45 5.51 -14.82
N ALA A 31 7.28 4.80 -13.70
CA ALA A 31 6.30 5.19 -12.70
C ALA A 31 6.57 6.65 -12.31
N PRO A 32 5.53 7.49 -12.14
CA PRO A 32 5.72 8.90 -11.87
C PRO A 32 6.59 9.09 -10.64
N THR A 33 7.79 9.64 -10.83
CA THR A 33 8.79 9.86 -9.78
C THR A 33 8.43 11.02 -8.85
N ASN A 34 7.39 11.78 -9.19
CA ASN A 34 6.95 12.90 -8.40
C ASN A 34 6.17 12.42 -7.14
N PRO A 35 6.58 12.83 -5.94
CA PRO A 35 5.85 12.50 -4.73
C PRO A 35 4.47 13.18 -4.74
N ALA A 36 3.44 12.48 -4.31
CA ALA A 36 2.18 13.09 -3.96
C ALA A 36 2.34 13.84 -2.63
N VAL A 37 1.82 15.07 -2.54
CA VAL A 37 1.86 15.90 -1.34
C VAL A 37 0.48 16.01 -0.72
N ASN A 38 0.43 16.17 0.62
CA ASN A 38 -0.82 16.26 1.39
C ASN A 38 -1.79 15.11 1.11
N TRP A 39 -1.24 13.90 1.06
CA TRP A 39 -2.00 12.71 0.68
C TRP A 39 -2.89 12.22 1.82
N VAL A 40 -4.12 11.82 1.47
CA VAL A 40 -5.12 11.26 2.40
C VAL A 40 -5.76 10.03 1.80
N LEU A 41 -5.77 8.93 2.55
CA LEU A 41 -6.46 7.68 2.20
C LEU A 41 -7.44 7.32 3.32
N PRO A 42 -8.74 7.50 3.13
CA PRO A 42 -9.75 6.97 4.05
C PRO A 42 -10.02 5.48 3.75
N LEU A 43 -10.18 4.68 4.81
CA LEU A 43 -10.68 3.31 4.73
C LEU A 43 -12.00 3.21 5.50
N PHE A 44 -12.88 2.34 5.00
CA PHE A 44 -14.22 2.15 5.51
C PHE A 44 -14.44 0.68 5.90
N THR A 45 -15.45 0.42 6.70
CA THR A 45 -15.88 -0.95 7.02
C THR A 45 -16.59 -1.58 5.81
N ASP A 46 -16.42 -2.89 5.63
CA ASP A 46 -16.97 -3.60 4.47
C ASP A 46 -18.50 -3.70 4.48
N GLN A 47 -19.11 -3.75 5.67
CA GLN A 47 -20.55 -3.97 5.81
C GLN A 47 -21.35 -2.67 5.78
N ASP A 48 -20.95 -1.71 6.60
CA ASP A 48 -21.77 -0.51 6.85
C ASP A 48 -21.19 0.75 6.18
N GLY A 49 -20.00 0.66 5.60
CA GLY A 49 -19.33 1.78 4.97
C GLY A 49 -18.93 2.90 5.94
N PHE A 50 -18.88 2.62 7.24
CA PHE A 50 -18.40 3.58 8.22
C PHE A 50 -16.89 3.74 8.16
N ARG A 51 -16.41 4.93 8.51
CA ARG A 51 -14.98 5.20 8.52
C ARG A 51 -14.29 4.34 9.59
N SER A 52 -13.32 3.52 9.16
CA SER A 52 -12.53 2.66 10.04
C SER A 52 -11.14 3.21 10.28
N MET A 53 -10.55 3.86 9.28
CA MET A 53 -9.21 4.44 9.38
C MET A 53 -9.08 5.63 8.41
N THR A 54 -8.24 6.59 8.76
CA THR A 54 -7.73 7.58 7.81
C THR A 54 -6.20 7.61 7.92
N LEU A 55 -5.53 7.46 6.79
CA LEU A 55 -4.09 7.56 6.68
C LEU A 55 -3.76 8.86 5.96
N ARG A 56 -2.85 9.65 6.54
CA ARG A 56 -2.37 10.91 5.98
C ARG A 56 -0.85 10.90 5.91
N GLY A 57 -0.29 11.54 4.89
CA GLY A 57 1.13 11.74 4.75
C GLY A 57 1.44 13.09 4.12
N ALA A 58 2.51 13.74 4.59
CA ALA A 58 2.97 14.98 3.96
C ALA A 58 3.47 14.72 2.53
N THR A 59 4.24 13.65 2.35
CA THR A 59 4.63 13.17 1.01
C THR A 59 4.49 11.65 0.91
N VAL A 60 4.11 11.18 -0.27
CA VAL A 60 3.95 9.76 -0.58
C VAL A 60 4.65 9.45 -1.90
N ARG A 61 5.44 8.36 -1.92
CA ARG A 61 6.12 7.87 -3.11
C ARG A 61 5.85 6.37 -3.28
N PRO A 62 5.64 5.90 -4.50
CA PRO A 62 5.65 4.46 -4.77
C PRO A 62 6.99 3.84 -4.33
N ALA A 63 6.94 2.72 -3.64
CA ALA A 63 8.11 1.97 -3.16
C ALA A 63 8.04 0.48 -3.57
N GLY A 64 7.05 0.12 -4.36
CA GLY A 64 6.77 -1.20 -4.90
C GLY A 64 5.35 -1.28 -5.42
N GLU A 65 4.98 -2.41 -5.98
CA GLU A 65 3.67 -2.61 -6.65
C GLU A 65 2.46 -2.28 -5.75
N ASN A 66 2.54 -2.63 -4.47
CA ASN A 66 1.47 -2.38 -3.48
C ASN A 66 2.02 -1.73 -2.20
N THR A 67 3.13 -1.01 -2.34
CA THR A 67 3.85 -0.42 -1.21
C THR A 67 4.14 1.03 -1.51
N ILE A 68 3.87 1.88 -0.55
CA ILE A 68 4.17 3.30 -0.60
C ILE A 68 5.04 3.71 0.59
N ALA A 69 6.03 4.57 0.34
CA ALA A 69 6.79 5.24 1.37
C ALA A 69 6.08 6.54 1.73
N VAL A 70 5.84 6.76 3.00
CA VAL A 70 5.10 7.91 3.53
C VAL A 70 5.99 8.69 4.49
N THR A 71 6.04 10.01 4.35
CA THR A 71 6.66 10.90 5.35
C THR A 71 5.58 11.62 6.14
N ASP A 72 5.89 11.91 7.40
CA ASP A 72 4.98 12.53 8.37
C ASP A 72 3.62 11.80 8.41
N LEU A 73 3.71 10.49 8.61
CA LEU A 73 2.55 9.61 8.67
C LEU A 73 1.70 9.94 9.90
N ASN A 74 0.40 10.08 9.63
CA ASN A 74 -0.65 10.13 10.65
C ASN A 74 -1.71 9.08 10.29
N ILE A 75 -1.89 8.08 11.14
CA ILE A 75 -3.00 7.12 11.06
C ILE A 75 -3.98 7.46 12.17
N THR A 76 -5.21 7.78 11.80
CA THR A 76 -6.34 7.94 12.72
C THR A 76 -7.24 6.71 12.59
N ILE A 77 -7.42 5.98 13.67
CA ILE A 77 -8.25 4.77 13.76
C ILE A 77 -9.55 5.14 14.44
N PHE A 78 -10.65 4.78 13.81
CA PHE A 78 -12.00 5.07 14.28
C PHE A 78 -12.69 3.81 14.81
N SER A 79 -13.76 3.99 15.57
CA SER A 79 -14.63 2.94 16.10
C SER A 79 -15.18 2.00 15.00
N GLY A 80 -15.36 2.53 13.78
CA GLY A 80 -16.03 1.81 12.69
C GLY A 80 -17.56 1.80 12.86
N THR A 81 -18.08 2.76 13.60
CA THR A 81 -19.50 2.98 13.85
C THR A 81 -19.93 4.35 13.31
N ALA A 82 -21.24 4.62 13.29
CA ALA A 82 -21.81 5.85 12.73
C ALA A 82 -21.31 7.14 13.40
N ASP A 83 -20.95 7.08 14.67
CA ASP A 83 -20.42 8.20 15.45
C ASP A 83 -18.97 8.55 15.12
N ALA A 84 -18.27 7.65 14.41
CA ALA A 84 -16.90 7.82 13.94
C ALA A 84 -15.95 8.32 15.05
N GLN A 85 -16.06 7.77 16.26
CA GLN A 85 -15.18 8.14 17.38
C GLN A 85 -13.73 7.74 17.08
N VAL A 86 -12.81 8.62 17.43
CA VAL A 86 -11.37 8.33 17.31
C VAL A 86 -10.94 7.44 18.46
N GLU A 87 -10.48 6.22 18.15
CA GLU A 87 -9.97 5.29 19.14
C GLU A 87 -8.46 5.40 19.35
N THR A 88 -7.71 5.64 18.27
CA THR A 88 -6.25 5.66 18.33
C THR A 88 -5.69 6.59 17.25
N VAL A 89 -4.65 7.32 17.60
CA VAL A 89 -3.84 8.10 16.65
C VAL A 89 -2.40 7.57 16.68
N LEU A 90 -1.84 7.28 15.51
CA LEU A 90 -0.47 6.85 15.35
C LEU A 90 0.29 7.85 14.48
N LEU A 91 1.40 8.36 14.98
CA LEU A 91 2.24 9.36 14.33
C LEU A 91 3.65 8.79 14.12
N SER A 92 4.22 8.97 12.93
CA SER A 92 5.61 8.59 12.64
C SER A 92 6.18 9.44 11.51
N GLN A 93 7.45 9.81 11.62
CA GLN A 93 8.11 10.64 10.60
C GLN A 93 8.28 9.92 9.26
N LYS A 94 8.50 8.61 9.27
CA LYS A 94 8.66 7.79 8.06
C LYS A 94 8.05 6.42 8.25
N ALA A 95 7.34 5.95 7.25
CA ALA A 95 6.72 4.64 7.25
C ALA A 95 6.62 4.04 5.85
N MET A 96 6.47 2.71 5.81
CA MET A 96 6.06 1.95 4.64
C MET A 96 4.63 1.48 4.87
N PHE A 97 3.75 1.75 3.91
CA PHE A 97 2.38 1.28 3.93
C PHE A 97 2.16 0.24 2.82
N TYR A 98 1.63 -0.90 3.20
CA TYR A 98 1.33 -2.05 2.36
C TYR A 98 -0.18 -2.10 2.11
N SER A 99 -0.62 -1.61 0.97
CA SER A 99 -2.05 -1.38 0.68
C SER A 99 -2.88 -2.67 0.67
N ARG A 100 -2.37 -3.76 0.11
CA ARG A 100 -3.08 -5.06 0.11
C ARG A 100 -3.30 -5.64 1.49
N GLN A 101 -2.43 -5.35 2.43
CA GLN A 101 -2.47 -5.89 3.79
C GLN A 101 -3.07 -4.91 4.79
N ASN A 102 -3.36 -3.68 4.36
CA ASN A 102 -3.73 -2.56 5.25
C ASN A 102 -2.80 -2.48 6.47
N ARG A 103 -1.48 -2.60 6.21
CA ARG A 103 -0.43 -2.65 7.22
C ARG A 103 0.56 -1.51 7.03
N ALA A 104 0.97 -0.90 8.14
CA ALA A 104 2.06 0.07 8.15
C ALA A 104 3.23 -0.43 9.00
N THR A 105 4.47 -0.07 8.62
CA THR A 105 5.68 -0.39 9.39
C THR A 105 6.64 0.78 9.37
N GLY A 106 7.46 0.91 10.41
CA GLY A 106 8.54 1.89 10.47
C GLY A 106 9.66 1.47 11.40
N THR A 107 10.88 1.86 11.06
CA THR A 107 12.06 1.67 11.91
C THR A 107 12.31 2.88 12.81
N ASN A 108 11.77 4.03 12.44
CA ASN A 108 11.86 5.30 13.15
C ASN A 108 10.94 5.35 14.36
N GLY A 109 10.98 6.51 15.05
CA GLY A 109 10.08 6.79 16.15
C GLY A 109 8.61 6.71 15.76
N VAL A 110 7.82 6.14 16.66
CA VAL A 110 6.37 6.15 16.60
C VAL A 110 5.82 6.69 17.91
N ARG A 111 4.72 7.44 17.80
CA ARG A 111 3.91 7.89 18.92
C ARG A 111 2.50 7.40 18.72
N VAL A 112 2.00 6.61 19.64
CA VAL A 112 0.64 6.06 19.65
C VAL A 112 -0.12 6.67 20.81
N ILE A 113 -1.26 7.26 20.51
CA ILE A 113 -2.13 7.94 21.48
C ILE A 113 -3.47 7.22 21.46
N ARG A 114 -3.92 6.75 22.61
CA ARG A 114 -5.20 6.10 22.79
C ARG A 114 -5.77 6.48 24.15
N ASP A 115 -6.91 7.14 24.15
CA ASP A 115 -7.53 7.67 25.37
C ASP A 115 -6.51 8.48 26.21
N GLU A 116 -6.24 8.03 27.43
CA GLU A 116 -5.28 8.66 28.36
C GLU A 116 -3.88 8.04 28.26
N LEU A 117 -3.65 7.12 27.32
CA LEU A 117 -2.40 6.39 27.13
C LEU A 117 -1.61 6.92 25.94
N GLU A 118 -0.34 7.22 26.17
CA GLU A 118 0.62 7.53 25.11
C GLU A 118 1.77 6.51 25.15
N VAL A 119 2.07 5.92 24.00
CA VAL A 119 3.19 4.97 23.83
C VAL A 119 4.13 5.49 22.77
N ASN A 120 5.40 5.63 23.12
CA ASN A 120 6.47 5.98 22.20
C ASN A 120 7.45 4.83 22.05
N GLY A 121 8.11 4.71 20.91
CA GLY A 121 9.16 3.71 20.70
C GLY A 121 9.68 3.67 19.28
N LEU A 122 10.46 2.64 18.97
CA LEU A 122 11.10 2.42 17.68
C LEU A 122 10.73 1.02 17.13
N GLU A 123 10.95 0.80 15.83
CA GLU A 123 10.69 -0.49 15.16
C GLU A 123 9.26 -0.97 15.40
N TRP A 124 8.35 -0.33 14.78
CA TRP A 124 6.92 -0.55 14.98
C TRP A 124 6.24 -1.14 13.74
N SER A 125 5.09 -1.76 13.97
CA SER A 125 4.15 -2.17 12.95
C SER A 125 2.72 -1.96 13.42
N TYR A 126 1.84 -1.59 12.48
CA TYR A 126 0.41 -1.50 12.66
C TYR A 126 -0.30 -2.43 11.68
N ASP A 127 -1.21 -3.25 12.16
CA ASP A 127 -2.10 -4.13 11.40
C ASP A 127 -3.53 -3.66 11.58
N HIS A 128 -4.18 -3.27 10.48
CA HIS A 128 -5.53 -2.71 10.54
C HIS A 128 -6.59 -3.78 10.80
N ALA A 129 -6.44 -4.98 10.23
CA ALA A 129 -7.40 -6.06 10.41
C ALA A 129 -7.55 -6.46 11.88
N GLY A 130 -6.42 -6.54 12.59
CA GLY A 130 -6.40 -6.84 14.03
C GLY A 130 -6.45 -5.60 14.93
N LYS A 131 -6.51 -4.37 14.37
CA LYS A 131 -6.36 -3.10 15.11
C LYS A 131 -5.18 -3.13 16.09
N LYS A 132 -4.06 -3.76 15.67
CA LYS A 132 -2.91 -4.07 16.54
C LYS A 132 -1.70 -3.21 16.20
N VAL A 133 -1.16 -2.52 17.19
CA VAL A 133 0.15 -1.87 17.13
C VAL A 133 1.16 -2.72 17.89
N SER A 134 2.33 -2.95 17.30
CA SER A 134 3.47 -3.61 17.94
C SER A 134 4.68 -2.69 17.87
N ILE A 135 5.36 -2.47 18.99
CA ILE A 135 6.56 -1.65 19.11
C ILE A 135 7.64 -2.50 19.76
N ARG A 136 8.85 -2.52 19.19
CA ARG A 136 9.88 -3.49 19.58
C ARG A 136 11.02 -2.90 20.41
N LYS A 137 11.37 -1.65 20.20
CA LYS A 137 12.52 -1.02 20.84
C LYS A 137 12.17 0.29 21.52
N ASN A 138 12.87 0.58 22.62
CA ASN A 138 12.82 1.84 23.37
C ASN A 138 11.37 2.24 23.73
N VAL A 139 10.59 1.27 24.16
CA VAL A 139 9.18 1.48 24.46
C VAL A 139 9.06 2.29 25.76
N ARG A 140 8.37 3.43 25.67
CA ARG A 140 8.00 4.27 26.81
C ARG A 140 6.49 4.45 26.81
N VAL A 141 5.87 4.18 27.93
CA VAL A 141 4.44 4.34 28.16
C VAL A 141 4.21 5.48 29.13
N VAL A 142 3.36 6.42 28.77
CA VAL A 142 2.94 7.54 29.63
C VAL A 142 1.44 7.46 29.79
N TYR A 143 0.99 7.54 31.02
CA TYR A 143 -0.42 7.55 31.37
C TYR A 143 -0.81 8.93 31.88
N HIS A 144 -1.78 9.57 31.27
CA HIS A 144 -2.19 10.93 31.54
C HIS A 144 -3.41 11.05 32.48
N ALA A 145 -3.96 9.93 32.94
CA ALA A 145 -5.09 9.96 33.88
C ALA A 145 -4.67 10.47 35.25
N PRO A 146 -5.52 11.26 35.93
CA PRO A 146 -5.28 11.62 37.31
C PRO A 146 -5.31 10.35 38.19
N LEU A 147 -4.24 10.12 38.95
CA LEU A 147 -4.19 9.03 39.93
C LEU A 147 -5.25 9.29 41.01
N LYS A 148 -6.37 8.59 40.94
CA LYS A 148 -7.35 8.56 42.04
C LYS A 148 -6.80 7.63 43.13
N ILE A 149 -5.97 8.17 44.02
CA ILE A 149 -5.55 7.44 45.23
C ILE A 149 -6.75 7.52 46.18
N LYS A 150 -7.44 6.38 46.38
CA LYS A 150 -8.35 6.23 47.54
C LYS A 150 -7.44 6.05 48.77
N LEU A 151 -7.35 7.08 49.58
CA LEU A 151 -6.85 7.02 50.94
C LEU A 151 -7.90 6.37 51.84
#